data_e30046116c97cd8f5cd149d0ffd4016f
#
_entry.id   e30046116c97cd8f5cd149d0ffd4016f
#
_cell.length_a   1.000
_cell.length_b   1.000
_cell.length_c   1.000
_cell.angle_alpha   90.00
_cell.angle_beta   90.00
_cell.angle_gamma   90.00
#
_symmetry.space_group_name_H-M   'P 1'
#
loop_
_entity.id
_entity.type
_entity.pdbx_description
1 polymer ?
#
loop_
_entity_poly.entity_id
_entity_poly.type
_entity_poly.pdbx_seq_one_letter_code
_entity_poly.pdbx_strand_id
1 'polypeptide(L)'
;MANKIPTALVSDFDDTISDDDFFNYVSRRWLGEKALDPWREYMEGKKTHFEALREIFASLRVEQPAFDDFIREIKIDPGFFTVADYCRRRDIPVYVCSAGCDYYIDKLAGKEMADCRVRLVANHGVYSPETGLVMTPPPENSPFYDPNTGISKAAVVAYLQQRGYRVVYCGDGMPDVAAAAIADVVFARKMLLLQCRQLNIPAEELTDFNQVYRFLKGEKQ
;
A
#
# COMPACT_ATOMS: atom_id res chain seq x y z
N MET A 1 2.55 28.81 23.36
CA MET A 1 1.84 27.64 22.86
C MET A 1 2.89 26.72 22.25
N ALA A 2 3.08 25.51 22.75
CA ALA A 2 4.04 24.58 22.14
C ALA A 2 3.60 24.31 20.69
N ASN A 3 4.48 24.53 19.72
CA ASN A 3 4.23 24.21 18.32
C ASN A 3 3.99 22.69 18.23
N LYS A 4 2.73 22.28 18.04
CA LYS A 4 2.39 20.87 17.86
C LYS A 4 3.02 20.44 16.53
N ILE A 5 3.90 19.44 16.56
CA ILE A 5 4.52 18.88 15.36
C ILE A 5 3.40 18.45 14.40
N PRO A 6 3.39 18.92 13.14
CA PRO A 6 2.36 18.54 12.18
C PRO A 6 2.43 17.04 11.90
N THR A 7 1.27 16.43 11.68
CA THR A 7 1.16 14.98 11.43
C THR A 7 0.96 14.72 9.95
N ALA A 8 1.46 13.60 9.46
CA ALA A 8 1.15 13.03 8.14
C ALA A 8 0.73 11.56 8.31
N LEU A 9 -0.13 11.08 7.40
CA LEU A 9 -0.55 9.68 7.34
C LEU A 9 0.06 9.02 6.10
N VAL A 10 0.68 7.87 6.28
CA VAL A 10 1.16 7.00 5.21
C VAL A 10 0.52 5.63 5.40
N SER A 11 -0.10 5.09 4.37
CA SER A 11 -0.72 3.76 4.42
C SER A 11 -0.30 2.92 3.23
N ASP A 12 -0.10 1.63 3.46
CA ASP A 12 -0.16 0.63 2.41
C ASP A 12 -1.58 0.55 1.85
N PHE A 13 -1.75 -0.10 0.69
CA PHE A 13 -3.06 -0.29 0.05
C PHE A 13 -3.55 -1.73 0.17
N ASP A 14 -2.81 -2.67 -0.39
CA ASP A 14 -3.19 -4.07 -0.48
C ASP A 14 -3.21 -4.70 0.92
N ASP A 15 -4.31 -5.40 1.24
CA ASP A 15 -4.50 -6.03 2.55
C ASP A 15 -4.40 -5.08 3.77
N THR A 16 -4.36 -3.77 3.51
CA THR A 16 -4.36 -2.70 4.53
C THR A 16 -5.57 -1.81 4.39
N ILE A 17 -5.76 -1.17 3.22
CA ILE A 17 -6.96 -0.41 2.84
C ILE A 17 -7.97 -1.35 2.19
N SER A 18 -7.53 -2.22 1.27
CA SER A 18 -8.34 -3.32 0.77
C SER A 18 -8.46 -4.46 1.79
N ASP A 19 -9.46 -5.30 1.65
CA ASP A 19 -9.74 -6.43 2.54
C ASP A 19 -8.84 -7.65 2.30
N ASP A 20 -8.10 -7.68 1.17
CA ASP A 20 -7.08 -8.67 0.84
C ASP A 20 -6.09 -8.10 -0.19
N ASP A 21 -4.98 -8.79 -0.41
CA ASP A 21 -3.98 -8.44 -1.41
C ASP A 21 -4.50 -8.72 -2.83
N PHE A 22 -4.26 -7.78 -3.76
CA PHE A 22 -4.65 -7.94 -5.17
C PHE A 22 -4.04 -9.20 -5.80
N PHE A 23 -2.80 -9.54 -5.44
CA PHE A 23 -2.16 -10.80 -5.84
C PHE A 23 -3.00 -12.02 -5.44
N ASN A 24 -3.50 -12.07 -4.20
CA ASN A 24 -4.34 -13.15 -3.70
C ASN A 24 -5.66 -13.24 -4.47
N TYR A 25 -6.26 -12.09 -4.75
CA TYR A 25 -7.50 -12.01 -5.52
C TYR A 25 -7.35 -12.61 -6.93
N VAL A 26 -6.36 -12.13 -7.71
CA VAL A 26 -6.15 -12.61 -9.07
C VAL A 26 -5.68 -14.07 -9.11
N SER A 27 -4.86 -14.47 -8.12
CA SER A 27 -4.37 -15.84 -8.01
C SER A 27 -5.51 -16.84 -7.82
N ARG A 28 -6.42 -16.56 -6.90
CA ARG A 28 -7.57 -17.43 -6.65
C ARG A 28 -8.56 -17.50 -7.83
N ARG A 29 -8.67 -16.40 -8.59
CA ARG A 29 -9.69 -16.30 -9.64
C ARG A 29 -9.22 -16.86 -10.98
N TRP A 30 -7.97 -16.62 -11.37
CA TRP A 30 -7.52 -16.84 -12.75
C TRP A 30 -6.17 -17.55 -12.91
N LEU A 31 -5.34 -17.62 -11.86
CA LEU A 31 -3.99 -18.13 -12.00
C LEU A 31 -3.92 -19.61 -11.59
N GLY A 32 -3.34 -20.44 -12.46
CA GLY A 32 -2.98 -21.82 -12.11
C GLY A 32 -1.66 -21.87 -11.32
N GLU A 33 -1.36 -23.03 -10.74
CA GLU A 33 -0.17 -23.23 -9.88
C GLU A 33 1.15 -22.78 -10.52
N LYS A 34 1.34 -23.04 -11.82
CA LYS A 34 2.57 -22.63 -12.54
C LYS A 34 2.75 -21.13 -12.66
N ALA A 35 1.65 -20.38 -12.72
CA ALA A 35 1.73 -18.92 -12.76
C ALA A 35 2.25 -18.32 -11.44
N LEU A 36 2.30 -19.12 -10.37
CA LEU A 36 2.81 -18.74 -9.06
C LEU A 36 4.30 -19.10 -8.86
N ASP A 37 4.96 -19.71 -9.83
CA ASP A 37 6.39 -20.05 -9.73
C ASP A 37 7.26 -18.82 -9.46
N PRO A 38 7.04 -17.62 -10.07
CA PRO A 38 7.81 -16.43 -9.74
C PRO A 38 7.69 -16.03 -8.26
N TRP A 39 6.53 -16.27 -7.62
CA TRP A 39 6.37 -16.01 -6.18
C TRP A 39 7.18 -16.98 -5.32
N ARG A 40 7.25 -18.26 -5.71
CA ARG A 40 8.09 -19.26 -5.05
C ARG A 40 9.57 -18.87 -5.16
N GLU A 41 10.01 -18.42 -6.35
CA GLU A 41 11.37 -17.95 -6.58
C GLU A 41 11.71 -16.71 -5.74
N TYR A 42 10.75 -15.79 -5.55
CA TYR A 42 10.91 -14.68 -4.61
C TYR A 42 11.09 -15.19 -3.16
N MET A 43 10.26 -16.11 -2.71
CA MET A 43 10.38 -16.70 -1.37
C MET A 43 11.70 -17.43 -1.13
N GLU A 44 12.33 -17.94 -2.19
CA GLU A 44 13.66 -18.57 -2.18
C GLU A 44 14.81 -17.57 -2.34
N GLY A 45 14.52 -16.27 -2.47
CA GLY A 45 15.50 -15.20 -2.67
C GLY A 45 16.13 -15.15 -4.06
N LYS A 46 15.54 -15.81 -5.06
CA LYS A 46 16.02 -15.84 -6.45
C LYS A 46 15.54 -14.67 -7.29
N LYS A 47 14.45 -14.02 -6.86
CA LYS A 47 13.84 -12.86 -7.50
C LYS A 47 13.54 -11.78 -6.47
N THR A 48 13.41 -10.55 -6.92
CA THR A 48 12.84 -9.47 -6.14
C THR A 48 11.32 -9.60 -6.07
N HIS A 49 10.72 -8.95 -5.07
CA HIS A 49 9.25 -8.87 -4.95
C HIS A 49 8.61 -8.27 -6.22
N PHE A 50 9.20 -7.19 -6.74
CA PHE A 50 8.72 -6.53 -7.95
C PHE A 50 8.78 -7.45 -9.18
N GLU A 51 9.89 -8.16 -9.38
CA GLU A 51 10.03 -9.11 -10.50
C GLU A 51 8.98 -10.22 -10.44
N ALA A 52 8.75 -10.78 -9.26
CA ALA A 52 7.74 -11.81 -9.08
C ALA A 52 6.33 -11.31 -9.41
N LEU A 53 5.91 -10.18 -8.84
CA LEU A 53 4.58 -9.62 -9.14
C LEU A 53 4.44 -9.23 -10.61
N ARG A 54 5.47 -8.62 -11.21
CA ARG A 54 5.46 -8.23 -12.62
C ARG A 54 5.23 -9.42 -13.55
N GLU A 55 5.90 -10.54 -13.31
CA GLU A 55 5.73 -11.75 -14.13
C GLU A 55 4.36 -12.39 -13.92
N ILE A 56 3.90 -12.47 -12.68
CA ILE A 56 2.58 -13.03 -12.34
C ILE A 56 1.47 -12.21 -13.00
N PHE A 57 1.48 -10.90 -12.81
CA PHE A 57 0.44 -10.03 -13.36
C PHE A 57 0.49 -9.94 -14.90
N ALA A 58 1.68 -10.01 -15.50
CA ALA A 58 1.84 -10.12 -16.94
C ALA A 58 1.31 -11.44 -17.52
N SER A 59 1.05 -12.46 -16.70
CA SER A 59 0.45 -13.71 -17.15
C SER A 59 -1.08 -13.70 -17.22
N LEU A 60 -1.73 -12.68 -16.69
CA LEU A 60 -3.20 -12.55 -16.72
C LEU A 60 -3.72 -12.44 -18.16
N ARG A 61 -4.72 -13.27 -18.51
CA ARG A 61 -5.37 -13.30 -19.82
C ARG A 61 -6.88 -13.29 -19.62
N VAL A 62 -7.42 -12.11 -19.37
CA VAL A 62 -8.84 -11.90 -19.07
C VAL A 62 -9.37 -10.79 -19.97
N GLU A 63 -10.58 -10.93 -20.49
CA GLU A 63 -11.21 -9.85 -21.24
C GLU A 63 -11.35 -8.59 -20.38
N GLN A 64 -11.08 -7.41 -20.98
CA GLN A 64 -11.05 -6.13 -20.26
C GLN A 64 -12.30 -5.88 -19.41
N PRO A 65 -13.55 -6.09 -19.92
CA PRO A 65 -14.74 -5.86 -19.09
C PRO A 65 -14.80 -6.76 -17.86
N ALA A 66 -14.44 -8.05 -18.02
CA ALA A 66 -14.47 -9.01 -16.91
C ALA A 66 -13.40 -8.67 -15.85
N PHE A 67 -12.24 -8.16 -16.29
CA PHE A 67 -11.18 -7.72 -15.39
C PHE A 67 -11.58 -6.46 -14.62
N ASP A 68 -12.20 -5.49 -15.31
CA ASP A 68 -12.68 -4.26 -14.69
C ASP A 68 -13.82 -4.52 -13.69
N ASP A 69 -14.75 -5.42 -14.01
CA ASP A 69 -15.83 -5.80 -13.10
C ASP A 69 -15.27 -6.49 -11.85
N PHE A 70 -14.31 -7.39 -12.03
CA PHE A 70 -13.64 -8.05 -10.91
C PHE A 70 -12.91 -7.05 -9.98
N ILE A 71 -12.18 -6.07 -10.54
CA ILE A 71 -11.54 -5.05 -9.72
C ILE A 71 -12.57 -4.35 -8.84
N ARG A 72 -13.76 -4.03 -9.35
CA ARG A 72 -14.84 -3.38 -8.58
C ARG A 72 -15.44 -4.24 -7.46
N GLU A 73 -15.23 -5.56 -7.49
CA GLU A 73 -15.68 -6.48 -6.42
C GLU A 73 -14.79 -6.41 -5.16
N ILE A 74 -13.55 -5.89 -5.29
CA ILE A 74 -12.61 -5.77 -4.19
C ILE A 74 -13.13 -4.75 -3.18
N LYS A 75 -13.17 -5.13 -1.92
CA LYS A 75 -13.70 -4.29 -0.85
C LYS A 75 -12.60 -3.40 -0.28
N ILE A 76 -12.98 -2.19 0.03
CA ILE A 76 -12.14 -1.18 0.70
C ILE A 76 -12.75 -0.86 2.05
N ASP A 77 -11.92 -0.72 3.08
CA ASP A 77 -12.36 -0.24 4.39
C ASP A 77 -12.92 1.19 4.25
N PRO A 78 -14.25 1.38 4.46
CA PRO A 78 -14.86 2.70 4.32
C PRO A 78 -14.33 3.70 5.34
N GLY A 79 -13.75 3.24 6.44
CA GLY A 79 -13.10 4.07 7.44
C GLY A 79 -11.91 4.82 6.89
N PHE A 80 -11.21 4.27 5.87
CA PHE A 80 -10.10 4.96 5.23
C PHE A 80 -10.50 6.31 4.65
N PHE A 81 -11.59 6.39 3.91
CA PHE A 81 -12.06 7.66 3.32
C PHE A 81 -12.58 8.64 4.38
N THR A 82 -13.11 8.13 5.50
CA THR A 82 -13.45 8.96 6.65
C THR A 82 -12.21 9.63 7.24
N VAL A 83 -11.12 8.86 7.39
CA VAL A 83 -9.80 9.38 7.82
C VAL A 83 -9.25 10.38 6.82
N ALA A 84 -9.26 10.03 5.53
CA ALA A 84 -8.70 10.86 4.46
C ALA A 84 -9.42 12.23 4.36
N ASP A 85 -10.74 12.25 4.43
CA ASP A 85 -11.52 13.50 4.44
C ASP A 85 -11.27 14.33 5.72
N TYR A 86 -11.15 13.69 6.87
CA TYR A 86 -10.74 14.34 8.11
C TYR A 86 -9.36 15.00 7.96
N CYS A 87 -8.40 14.28 7.39
CA CYS A 87 -7.05 14.78 7.12
C CYS A 87 -7.07 15.95 6.15
N ARG A 88 -7.82 15.84 5.04
CA ARG A 88 -7.99 16.91 4.05
C ARG A 88 -8.49 18.22 4.70
N ARG A 89 -9.50 18.14 5.57
CA ARG A 89 -10.07 19.33 6.27
C ARG A 89 -9.11 19.97 7.27
N ARG A 90 -8.00 19.32 7.60
CA ARG A 90 -6.99 19.78 8.57
C ARG A 90 -5.61 19.97 7.97
N ASP A 91 -5.52 19.92 6.64
CA ASP A 91 -4.27 19.99 5.90
C ASP A 91 -3.20 18.98 6.37
N ILE A 92 -3.67 17.79 6.81
CA ILE A 92 -2.81 16.64 7.14
C ILE A 92 -2.52 15.90 5.83
N PRO A 93 -1.26 15.80 5.37
CA PRO A 93 -0.93 15.05 4.18
C PRO A 93 -1.24 13.56 4.35
N VAL A 94 -1.85 12.95 3.31
CA VAL A 94 -2.11 11.52 3.25
C VAL A 94 -1.42 10.94 2.02
N TYR A 95 -0.64 9.88 2.21
CA TYR A 95 0.01 9.11 1.17
C TYR A 95 -0.46 7.66 1.23
N VAL A 96 -0.80 7.11 0.07
CA VAL A 96 -0.96 5.66 -0.12
C VAL A 96 0.26 5.17 -0.88
N CYS A 97 0.95 4.16 -0.33
CA CYS A 97 2.19 3.62 -0.86
C CYS A 97 2.03 2.12 -1.08
N SER A 98 1.91 1.67 -2.33
CA SER A 98 1.72 0.26 -2.67
C SER A 98 2.86 -0.28 -3.52
N ALA A 99 3.35 -1.48 -3.20
CA ALA A 99 4.25 -2.26 -4.05
C ALA A 99 3.53 -2.90 -5.25
N GLY A 100 2.19 -2.86 -5.28
CA GLY A 100 1.38 -3.14 -6.45
C GLY A 100 1.43 -2.02 -7.48
N CYS A 101 0.34 -1.73 -8.19
CA CYS A 101 0.34 -0.68 -9.21
C CYS A 101 -0.90 0.21 -9.20
N ASP A 102 -0.73 1.40 -9.76
CA ASP A 102 -1.76 2.42 -9.90
C ASP A 102 -2.99 1.95 -10.68
N TYR A 103 -2.83 1.06 -11.66
CA TYR A 103 -3.92 0.62 -12.54
C TYR A 103 -5.18 0.16 -11.80
N TYR A 104 -5.06 -0.78 -10.86
CA TYR A 104 -6.21 -1.28 -10.13
C TYR A 104 -6.59 -0.37 -8.95
N ILE A 105 -5.61 0.30 -8.35
CA ILE A 105 -5.85 1.23 -7.25
C ILE A 105 -6.69 2.42 -7.72
N ASP A 106 -6.37 3.00 -8.88
CA ASP A 106 -7.13 4.10 -9.46
C ASP A 106 -8.55 3.69 -9.88
N LYS A 107 -8.72 2.46 -10.37
CA LYS A 107 -10.06 1.94 -10.70
C LYS A 107 -10.92 1.71 -9.45
N LEU A 108 -10.29 1.31 -8.34
CA LEU A 108 -10.97 1.03 -7.06
C LEU A 108 -11.31 2.31 -6.28
N ALA A 109 -10.34 3.23 -6.21
CA ALA A 109 -10.34 4.29 -5.21
C ALA A 109 -9.87 5.65 -5.75
N GLY A 110 -9.47 5.74 -7.02
CA GLY A 110 -8.80 6.93 -7.56
C GLY A 110 -9.64 8.19 -7.44
N LYS A 111 -10.95 8.11 -7.68
CA LYS A 111 -11.85 9.25 -7.54
C LYS A 111 -11.93 9.75 -6.10
N GLU A 112 -12.21 8.87 -5.16
CA GLU A 112 -12.35 9.19 -3.74
C GLU A 112 -11.02 9.67 -3.15
N MET A 113 -9.89 9.07 -3.57
CA MET A 113 -8.55 9.51 -3.20
C MET A 113 -8.26 10.92 -3.71
N ALA A 114 -8.61 11.23 -4.95
CA ALA A 114 -8.45 12.57 -5.52
C ALA A 114 -9.31 13.60 -4.79
N ASP A 115 -10.58 13.29 -4.51
CA ASP A 115 -11.50 14.14 -3.76
C ASP A 115 -10.96 14.44 -2.34
N CYS A 116 -10.27 13.47 -1.73
CA CYS A 116 -9.63 13.61 -0.41
C CYS A 116 -8.18 14.15 -0.47
N ARG A 117 -7.63 14.47 -1.64
CA ARG A 117 -6.24 14.91 -1.84
C ARG A 117 -5.20 13.89 -1.36
N VAL A 118 -5.52 12.61 -1.43
CA VAL A 118 -4.58 11.52 -1.16
C VAL A 118 -3.56 11.44 -2.29
N ARG A 119 -2.28 11.27 -1.95
CA ARG A 119 -1.20 11.07 -2.92
C ARG A 119 -0.87 9.61 -3.04
N LEU A 120 -0.96 9.06 -4.24
CA LEU A 120 -0.57 7.69 -4.54
C LEU A 120 0.92 7.64 -4.92
N VAL A 121 1.65 6.70 -4.31
CA VAL A 121 3.01 6.28 -4.69
C VAL A 121 2.95 4.78 -4.94
N ALA A 122 2.97 4.38 -6.19
CA ALA A 122 2.85 2.98 -6.62
C ALA A 122 3.68 2.75 -7.89
N ASN A 123 3.85 1.50 -8.27
CA ASN A 123 4.34 1.17 -9.60
C ASN A 123 3.27 1.55 -10.65
N HIS A 124 3.69 1.80 -11.88
CA HIS A 124 2.77 2.08 -12.97
C HIS A 124 2.29 0.77 -13.60
N GLY A 125 0.99 0.65 -13.90
CA GLY A 125 0.38 -0.52 -14.51
C GLY A 125 -0.36 -0.20 -15.80
N VAL A 126 -0.20 -1.06 -16.81
CA VAL A 126 -1.01 -1.03 -18.04
C VAL A 126 -1.54 -2.44 -18.29
N TYR A 127 -2.83 -2.55 -18.52
CA TYR A 127 -3.48 -3.83 -18.78
C TYR A 127 -3.99 -3.93 -20.22
N SER A 128 -3.76 -5.08 -20.85
CA SER A 128 -4.52 -5.56 -21.99
C SER A 128 -4.71 -7.09 -21.90
N PRO A 129 -5.75 -7.67 -22.54
CA PRO A 129 -5.94 -9.13 -22.58
C PRO A 129 -4.75 -9.88 -23.18
N GLU A 130 -4.02 -9.26 -24.11
CA GLU A 130 -2.88 -9.85 -24.81
C GLU A 130 -1.60 -9.87 -23.97
N THR A 131 -1.35 -8.82 -23.19
CA THR A 131 -0.10 -8.64 -22.44
C THR A 131 -0.24 -8.91 -20.95
N GLY A 132 -1.48 -8.99 -20.45
CA GLY A 132 -1.77 -8.99 -19.02
C GLY A 132 -1.55 -7.62 -18.38
N LEU A 133 -1.41 -7.58 -17.07
CA LEU A 133 -1.10 -6.35 -16.32
C LEU A 133 0.41 -6.16 -16.27
N VAL A 134 0.92 -5.31 -17.14
CA VAL A 134 2.35 -4.99 -17.22
C VAL A 134 2.68 -3.89 -16.23
N MET A 135 3.60 -4.17 -15.29
CA MET A 135 4.06 -3.23 -14.27
C MET A 135 5.41 -2.62 -14.64
N THR A 136 5.56 -1.34 -14.40
CA THR A 136 6.80 -0.57 -14.56
C THR A 136 7.10 0.19 -13.27
N PRO A 137 8.32 0.09 -12.69
CA PRO A 137 8.68 0.86 -11.52
C PRO A 137 8.90 2.33 -11.90
N PRO A 138 8.91 3.26 -10.93
CA PRO A 138 9.35 4.62 -11.19
C PRO A 138 10.82 4.60 -11.68
N PRO A 139 11.28 5.68 -12.33
CA PRO A 139 12.69 5.81 -12.74
C PRO A 139 13.64 5.64 -11.53
N GLU A 140 14.81 5.03 -11.74
CA GLU A 140 15.80 4.77 -10.68
C GLU A 140 16.27 6.05 -9.94
N ASN A 141 16.21 7.20 -10.60
CA ASN A 141 16.51 8.49 -9.97
C ASN A 141 15.32 9.09 -9.19
N SER A 142 14.18 8.42 -9.16
CA SER A 142 13.06 8.83 -8.30
C SER A 142 13.47 8.71 -6.82
N PRO A 143 13.11 9.69 -5.97
CA PRO A 143 13.38 9.60 -4.53
C PRO A 143 12.63 8.46 -3.85
N PHE A 144 11.67 7.85 -4.53
CA PHE A 144 10.83 6.76 -4.03
C PHE A 144 11.08 5.43 -4.73
N TYR A 145 12.12 5.32 -5.57
CA TYR A 145 12.49 4.05 -6.20
C TYR A 145 13.10 3.08 -5.18
N ASP A 146 12.76 1.81 -5.34
CA ASP A 146 13.35 0.69 -4.61
C ASP A 146 13.55 -0.51 -5.55
N PRO A 147 14.76 -1.11 -5.63
CA PRO A 147 15.02 -2.20 -6.56
C PRO A 147 14.27 -3.49 -6.22
N ASN A 148 13.88 -3.69 -4.95
CA ASN A 148 13.17 -4.90 -4.53
C ASN A 148 11.66 -4.83 -4.77
N THR A 149 11.03 -3.69 -4.46
CA THR A 149 9.57 -3.52 -4.49
C THR A 149 9.08 -2.56 -5.58
N GLY A 150 9.99 -1.95 -6.31
CA GLY A 150 9.71 -0.87 -7.27
C GLY A 150 9.59 0.48 -6.58
N ILE A 151 8.87 0.58 -5.46
CA ILE A 151 8.71 1.81 -4.67
C ILE A 151 9.15 1.61 -3.22
N SER A 152 9.77 2.61 -2.63
CA SER A 152 10.22 2.60 -1.24
C SER A 152 9.21 3.29 -0.32
N LYS A 153 8.47 2.51 0.45
CA LYS A 153 7.55 3.03 1.48
C LYS A 153 8.33 3.78 2.57
N ALA A 154 9.51 3.28 2.94
CA ALA A 154 10.39 3.94 3.91
C ALA A 154 10.89 5.31 3.41
N ALA A 155 11.20 5.44 2.11
CA ALA A 155 11.61 6.73 1.55
C ALA A 155 10.48 7.78 1.63
N VAL A 156 9.22 7.38 1.49
CA VAL A 156 8.07 8.29 1.67
C VAL A 156 7.95 8.74 3.12
N VAL A 157 8.12 7.83 4.08
CA VAL A 157 8.14 8.19 5.52
C VAL A 157 9.28 9.18 5.80
N ALA A 158 10.51 8.85 5.39
CA ALA A 158 11.67 9.71 5.58
C ALA A 158 11.50 11.10 4.92
N TYR A 159 10.93 11.15 3.73
CA TYR A 159 10.62 12.39 3.00
C TYR A 159 9.69 13.32 3.81
N LEU A 160 8.70 12.76 4.48
CA LEU A 160 7.77 13.52 5.31
C LEU A 160 8.42 13.97 6.62
N GLN A 161 9.20 13.10 7.27
CA GLN A 161 9.94 13.43 8.50
C GLN A 161 10.96 14.54 8.26
N GLN A 162 11.69 14.53 7.14
CA GLN A 162 12.60 15.61 6.74
C GLN A 162 11.89 16.97 6.56
N ARG A 163 10.57 16.97 6.34
CA ARG A 163 9.72 18.17 6.25
C ARG A 163 9.07 18.55 7.58
N GLY A 164 9.48 17.89 8.65
CA GLY A 164 9.02 18.19 10.01
C GLY A 164 7.69 17.54 10.40
N TYR A 165 7.21 16.57 9.63
CA TYR A 165 5.99 15.82 9.99
C TYR A 165 6.31 14.67 10.95
N ARG A 166 5.44 14.47 11.93
CA ARG A 166 5.29 13.22 12.65
C ARG A 166 4.48 12.27 11.78
N VAL A 167 5.02 11.11 11.44
CA VAL A 167 4.41 10.17 10.51
C VAL A 167 3.69 9.05 11.23
N VAL A 168 2.40 8.89 10.93
CA VAL A 168 1.58 7.72 11.26
C VAL A 168 1.62 6.77 10.07
N TYR A 169 2.02 5.53 10.29
CA TYR A 169 2.15 4.50 9.26
C TYR A 169 1.14 3.36 9.50
N CYS A 170 0.48 2.90 8.42
CA CYS A 170 -0.41 1.74 8.43
C CYS A 170 0.07 0.72 7.41
N GLY A 171 0.14 -0.58 7.78
CA GLY A 171 0.56 -1.64 6.87
C GLY A 171 0.29 -3.04 7.41
N ASP A 172 0.59 -4.06 6.59
CA ASP A 172 0.27 -5.45 6.90
C ASP A 172 1.42 -6.45 6.62
N GLY A 173 2.33 -6.14 5.68
CA GLY A 173 3.24 -7.11 5.09
C GLY A 173 4.74 -6.87 5.30
N MET A 174 5.56 -7.75 4.71
CA MET A 174 7.01 -7.63 4.74
C MET A 174 7.55 -6.35 4.07
N PRO A 175 6.97 -5.86 2.95
CA PRO A 175 7.39 -4.61 2.34
C PRO A 175 7.24 -3.36 3.23
N ASP A 176 6.47 -3.47 4.31
CA ASP A 176 6.19 -2.37 5.25
C ASP A 176 7.20 -2.24 6.38
N VAL A 177 7.98 -3.30 6.66
CA VAL A 177 8.84 -3.38 7.83
C VAL A 177 9.83 -2.21 7.91
N ALA A 178 10.46 -1.86 6.80
CA ALA A 178 11.42 -0.75 6.76
C ALA A 178 10.75 0.62 7.02
N ALA A 179 9.52 0.82 6.57
CA ALA A 179 8.74 2.03 6.83
C ALA A 179 8.29 2.09 8.29
N ALA A 180 7.80 0.97 8.82
CA ALA A 180 7.39 0.86 10.23
C ALA A 180 8.55 1.11 11.19
N ALA A 181 9.77 0.67 10.85
CA ALA A 181 10.95 0.84 11.69
C ALA A 181 11.36 2.32 11.91
N ILE A 182 10.97 3.22 11.02
CA ILE A 182 11.32 4.65 11.10
C ILE A 182 10.11 5.56 11.34
N ALA A 183 8.89 5.05 11.24
CA ALA A 183 7.69 5.84 11.49
C ALA A 183 7.53 6.18 12.99
N ASP A 184 6.89 7.31 13.29
CA ASP A 184 6.70 7.78 14.67
C ASP A 184 5.56 7.06 15.40
N VAL A 185 4.59 6.56 14.64
CA VAL A 185 3.46 5.74 15.12
C VAL A 185 3.15 4.69 14.08
N VAL A 186 2.95 3.46 14.50
CA VAL A 186 2.66 2.34 13.60
C VAL A 186 1.36 1.67 13.99
N PHE A 187 0.47 1.52 13.01
CA PHE A 187 -0.68 0.64 13.04
C PHE A 187 -0.39 -0.54 12.11
N ALA A 188 -0.25 -1.73 12.66
CA ALA A 188 0.17 -2.92 11.93
C ALA A 188 -0.85 -4.04 12.05
N ARG A 189 -1.01 -4.81 10.98
CA ARG A 189 -1.77 -6.08 11.03
C ARG A 189 -0.95 -7.22 10.47
N LYS A 190 -1.46 -8.44 10.61
CA LYS A 190 -0.91 -9.65 9.98
C LYS A 190 0.61 -9.80 10.16
N MET A 191 1.35 -9.99 9.05
CA MET A 191 2.79 -10.24 9.07
C MET A 191 3.58 -9.05 9.60
N LEU A 192 3.20 -7.81 9.25
CA LEU A 192 3.87 -6.63 9.79
C LEU A 192 3.80 -6.57 11.31
N LEU A 193 2.63 -6.87 11.91
CA LEU A 193 2.47 -6.88 13.37
C LEU A 193 3.38 -7.91 14.04
N LEU A 194 3.53 -9.10 13.41
CA LEU A 194 4.45 -10.14 13.90
C LEU A 194 5.91 -9.67 13.81
N GLN A 195 6.29 -9.05 12.69
CA GLN A 195 7.64 -8.50 12.51
C GLN A 195 7.94 -7.36 13.49
N CYS A 196 6.99 -6.46 13.71
CA CYS A 196 7.14 -5.39 14.69
C CYS A 196 7.43 -5.96 16.09
N ARG A 197 6.71 -7.00 16.51
CA ARG A 197 6.95 -7.68 17.80
C ARG A 197 8.34 -8.31 17.87
N GLN A 198 8.78 -8.99 16.80
CA GLN A 198 10.10 -9.64 16.74
C GLN A 198 11.26 -8.62 16.76
N LEU A 199 11.08 -7.49 16.09
CA LEU A 199 12.09 -6.43 15.96
C LEU A 199 12.00 -5.37 17.06
N ASN A 200 11.08 -5.52 18.03
CA ASN A 200 10.79 -4.54 19.07
C ASN A 200 10.42 -3.14 18.52
N ILE A 201 9.73 -3.09 17.39
CA ILE A 201 9.14 -1.87 16.85
C ILE A 201 7.80 -1.63 17.56
N PRO A 202 7.59 -0.49 18.25
CA PRO A 202 6.31 -0.19 18.86
C PRO A 202 5.21 -0.07 17.80
N ALA A 203 4.18 -0.90 17.89
CA ALA A 203 3.07 -0.90 16.95
C ALA A 203 1.75 -1.25 17.66
N GLU A 204 0.68 -0.59 17.27
CA GLU A 204 -0.69 -0.93 17.64
C GLU A 204 -1.28 -1.86 16.57
N GLU A 205 -2.11 -2.81 16.98
CA GLU A 205 -2.81 -3.68 16.05
C GLU A 205 -3.85 -2.90 15.26
N LEU A 206 -3.74 -2.89 13.93
CA LEU A 206 -4.70 -2.26 13.02
C LEU A 206 -5.92 -3.18 12.84
N THR A 207 -7.05 -2.81 13.42
CA THR A 207 -8.33 -3.51 13.24
C THR A 207 -9.13 -2.91 12.08
N ASP A 208 -9.27 -1.60 12.05
CA ASP A 208 -9.93 -0.81 11.01
C ASP A 208 -9.43 0.64 11.01
N PHE A 209 -9.77 1.41 9.98
CA PHE A 209 -9.38 2.82 9.89
C PHE A 209 -10.14 3.75 10.85
N ASN A 210 -11.22 3.31 11.49
CA ASN A 210 -11.85 4.11 12.56
C ASN A 210 -10.94 4.24 13.78
N GLN A 211 -10.06 3.24 14.02
CA GLN A 211 -9.02 3.34 15.04
C GLN A 211 -8.02 4.45 14.73
N VAL A 212 -7.53 4.53 13.49
CA VAL A 212 -6.63 5.61 13.02
C VAL A 212 -7.32 6.97 13.11
N TYR A 213 -8.61 7.02 12.75
CA TYR A 213 -9.42 8.24 12.88
C TYR A 213 -9.47 8.77 14.31
N ARG A 214 -9.80 7.89 15.29
CA ARG A 214 -9.83 8.25 16.72
C ARG A 214 -8.46 8.74 17.21
N PHE A 215 -7.39 8.04 16.84
CA PHE A 215 -6.04 8.42 17.18
C PHE A 215 -5.70 9.83 16.67
N LEU A 216 -5.96 10.13 15.39
CA LEU A 216 -5.68 11.45 14.80
C LEU A 216 -6.50 12.57 15.43
N LYS A 217 -7.71 12.28 15.93
CA LYS A 217 -8.52 13.23 16.72
C LYS A 217 -7.99 13.47 18.13
N GLY A 218 -7.11 12.61 18.62
CA GLY A 218 -6.61 12.66 20.01
C GLY A 218 -7.63 12.11 21.02
N GLU A 219 -8.58 11.27 20.56
CA GLU A 219 -9.47 10.52 21.43
C GLU A 219 -8.66 9.40 22.10
N LYS A 220 -8.76 9.29 23.43
CA LYS A 220 -8.13 8.18 24.16
C LYS A 220 -8.82 6.87 23.75
N GLN A 221 -8.00 5.85 23.46
CA GLN A 221 -8.45 4.48 23.29
C GLN A 221 -8.98 3.91 24.61
#